data_74e4c28c0db91f0925a7f756b0b87708
#
_entry.id   74e4c28c0db91f0925a7f756b0b87708
#
_cell.length_a   1.000
_cell.length_b   1.000
_cell.length_c   1.000
_cell.angle_alpha   90.00
_cell.angle_beta   90.00
_cell.angle_gamma   90.00
#
_symmetry.space_group_name_H-M   'P 1'
#
loop_
_entity.id
_entity.type
_entity.pdbx_description
1 polymer ?
#
loop_
_entity_poly.entity_id
_entity_poly.type
_entity_poly.pdbx_seq_one_letter_code
_entity_poly.pdbx_strand_id
1 'polypeptide(L)'
;MKRNIFKTILLSACILQGGSALAQQEKAEPGKFSPTWESLSQYEVPEWFRNAKFGIWAHWGPQCQPEAGDWYGRGMYEEGGAAYKWHLEHYGHPSEFGFKDVINEWKAEKWNPERLVALFKKTGARYFFAMGN
;
A
#
# COMPACT_ATOMS: atom_id res chain seq x y z
N MET A 1 -39.01 53.65 -39.44
CA MET A 1 -37.61 53.22 -39.22
C MET A 1 -37.61 51.96 -38.37
N LYS A 2 -37.38 50.79 -38.96
CA LYS A 2 -37.34 49.51 -38.28
C LYS A 2 -35.89 49.04 -38.26
N ARG A 3 -35.28 48.96 -37.04
CA ARG A 3 -33.92 48.43 -36.84
C ARG A 3 -34.05 46.96 -36.45
N ASN A 4 -33.66 46.05 -37.37
CA ASN A 4 -33.51 44.64 -37.11
C ASN A 4 -32.22 44.41 -36.33
N ILE A 5 -32.34 43.84 -35.15
CA ILE A 5 -31.21 43.36 -34.34
C ILE A 5 -31.08 41.88 -34.61
N PHE A 6 -30.07 41.52 -35.41
CA PHE A 6 -29.65 40.12 -35.55
C PHE A 6 -28.93 39.68 -34.27
N LYS A 7 -29.52 38.75 -33.53
CA LYS A 7 -28.84 38.07 -32.44
C LYS A 7 -28.04 36.92 -33.00
N THR A 8 -26.75 37.09 -33.07
CA THR A 8 -25.79 36.01 -33.37
C THR A 8 -25.65 35.11 -32.15
N ILE A 9 -26.18 33.90 -32.19
CA ILE A 9 -25.94 32.89 -31.17
C ILE A 9 -24.63 32.18 -31.52
N LEU A 10 -23.58 32.48 -30.75
CA LEU A 10 -22.32 31.69 -30.79
C LEU A 10 -22.56 30.38 -30.04
N LEU A 11 -22.65 29.31 -30.77
CA LEU A 11 -22.61 27.96 -30.22
C LEU A 11 -21.15 27.62 -29.89
N SER A 12 -20.76 27.75 -28.62
CA SER A 12 -19.48 27.23 -28.13
C SER A 12 -19.57 25.71 -28.02
N ALA A 13 -19.02 25.01 -29.01
CA ALA A 13 -18.79 23.57 -28.92
C ALA A 13 -17.63 23.31 -27.95
N CYS A 14 -17.93 22.93 -26.70
CA CYS A 14 -16.95 22.35 -25.81
C CYS A 14 -16.57 20.95 -26.32
N ILE A 15 -15.44 20.87 -26.99
CA ILE A 15 -14.81 19.59 -27.31
C ILE A 15 -14.24 19.05 -25.99
N LEU A 16 -14.96 18.09 -25.39
CA LEU A 16 -14.42 17.24 -24.33
C LEU A 16 -13.35 16.34 -24.95
N GLN A 17 -12.10 16.80 -24.91
CA GLN A 17 -10.96 15.92 -25.10
C GLN A 17 -10.86 15.03 -23.88
N GLY A 18 -11.52 13.87 -23.94
CA GLY A 18 -11.26 12.75 -23.06
C GLY A 18 -9.83 12.28 -23.29
N GLY A 19 -8.88 12.86 -22.54
CA GLY A 19 -7.52 12.35 -22.45
C GLY A 19 -7.61 10.96 -21.81
N SER A 20 -7.61 9.91 -22.63
CA SER A 20 -7.26 8.58 -22.16
C SER A 20 -5.86 8.66 -21.59
N ALA A 21 -5.74 8.73 -20.28
CA ALA A 21 -4.49 8.47 -19.59
C ALA A 21 -4.15 7.00 -19.87
N LEU A 22 -3.47 6.77 -20.99
CA LEU A 22 -2.75 5.53 -21.20
C LEU A 22 -1.73 5.48 -20.08
N ALA A 23 -2.00 4.67 -19.06
CA ALA A 23 -1.00 4.29 -18.10
C ALA A 23 0.18 3.79 -18.94
N GLN A 24 1.25 4.57 -18.99
CA GLN A 24 2.51 4.13 -19.58
C GLN A 24 2.90 2.90 -18.77
N GLN A 25 2.70 1.75 -19.37
CA GLN A 25 3.21 0.50 -18.85
C GLN A 25 4.73 0.62 -18.96
N GLU A 26 5.34 1.02 -17.85
CA GLU A 26 6.78 1.13 -17.74
C GLU A 26 7.36 -0.22 -18.12
N LYS A 27 8.06 -0.29 -19.25
CA LYS A 27 8.61 -1.53 -19.74
C LYS A 27 9.68 -1.96 -18.74
N ALA A 28 9.37 -3.00 -17.97
CA ALA A 28 10.31 -3.53 -17.02
C ALA A 28 11.66 -3.82 -17.73
N GLU A 29 12.74 -3.31 -17.16
CA GLU A 29 14.07 -3.61 -17.64
C GLU A 29 14.28 -5.13 -17.65
N PRO A 30 14.94 -5.68 -18.67
CA PRO A 30 15.19 -7.11 -18.74
C PRO A 30 15.96 -7.57 -17.50
N GLY A 31 15.32 -8.37 -16.67
CA GLY A 31 15.96 -8.96 -15.51
C GLY A 31 17.05 -9.96 -15.91
N LYS A 32 17.93 -10.30 -14.98
CA LYS A 32 18.99 -11.30 -15.17
C LYS A 32 18.41 -12.67 -15.57
N PHE A 33 17.19 -12.96 -15.18
CA PHE A 33 16.53 -14.25 -15.38
C PHE A 33 15.30 -14.11 -16.26
N SER A 34 15.08 -15.10 -17.14
CA SER A 34 13.84 -15.26 -17.90
C SER A 34 12.77 -15.92 -17.02
N PRO A 35 11.45 -15.75 -17.34
CA PRO A 35 10.37 -16.36 -16.55
C PRO A 35 10.18 -17.84 -16.90
N THR A 36 11.25 -18.62 -16.81
CA THR A 36 11.27 -20.08 -16.99
C THR A 36 11.97 -20.75 -15.82
N TRP A 37 11.57 -21.97 -15.49
CA TRP A 37 12.18 -22.72 -14.39
C TRP A 37 13.66 -22.98 -14.60
N GLU A 38 14.10 -23.24 -15.84
CA GLU A 38 15.49 -23.46 -16.19
C GLU A 38 16.34 -22.22 -15.88
N SER A 39 15.81 -21.02 -16.16
CA SER A 39 16.50 -19.77 -15.86
C SER A 39 16.47 -19.45 -14.37
N LEU A 40 15.30 -19.58 -13.72
CA LEU A 40 15.12 -19.25 -12.30
C LEU A 40 15.92 -20.21 -11.39
N SER A 41 16.08 -21.47 -11.77
CA SER A 41 16.86 -22.45 -11.00
C SER A 41 18.37 -22.15 -10.97
N GLN A 42 18.83 -21.25 -11.85
CA GLN A 42 20.22 -20.77 -11.84
C GLN A 42 20.47 -19.66 -10.80
N TYR A 43 19.44 -19.26 -10.07
CA TYR A 43 19.59 -18.26 -9.02
C TYR A 43 20.44 -18.80 -7.87
N GLU A 44 21.49 -18.08 -7.56
CA GLU A 44 22.33 -18.35 -6.40
C GLU A 44 22.12 -17.25 -5.34
N VAL A 45 22.00 -17.69 -4.09
CA VAL A 45 21.90 -16.75 -2.96
C VAL A 45 23.19 -15.94 -2.87
N PRO A 46 23.11 -14.60 -2.88
CA PRO A 46 24.30 -13.76 -2.81
C PRO A 46 25.17 -14.04 -1.57
N GLU A 47 26.48 -14.03 -1.77
CA GLU A 47 27.43 -14.31 -0.69
C GLU A 47 27.27 -13.34 0.49
N TRP A 48 27.01 -12.07 0.21
CA TRP A 48 26.78 -11.07 1.26
C TRP A 48 25.63 -11.47 2.19
N PHE A 49 24.54 -12.03 1.64
CA PHE A 49 23.38 -12.46 2.42
C PHE A 49 23.72 -13.68 3.29
N ARG A 50 24.42 -14.66 2.72
CA ARG A 50 24.93 -15.82 3.47
C ARG A 50 25.86 -15.39 4.62
N ASN A 51 26.72 -14.38 4.41
CA ASN A 51 27.68 -13.92 5.38
C ASN A 51 27.08 -12.94 6.41
N ALA A 52 25.95 -12.33 6.09
CA ALA A 52 25.26 -11.40 7.00
C ALA A 52 24.73 -12.07 8.27
N LYS A 53 24.31 -13.33 8.20
CA LYS A 53 23.83 -14.20 9.29
C LYS A 53 22.61 -13.69 10.04
N PHE A 54 22.55 -12.43 10.41
CA PHE A 54 21.48 -11.85 11.22
C PHE A 54 20.86 -10.63 10.56
N GLY A 55 19.56 -10.68 10.41
CA GLY A 55 18.74 -9.59 9.93
C GLY A 55 17.47 -9.43 10.76
N ILE A 56 16.77 -8.34 10.55
CA ILE A 56 15.48 -8.07 11.19
C ILE A 56 14.41 -7.96 10.10
N TRP A 57 13.28 -8.54 10.39
CA TRP A 57 12.07 -8.44 9.60
C TRP A 57 11.01 -7.66 10.38
N ALA A 58 10.35 -6.72 9.74
CA ALA A 58 9.21 -6.03 10.33
C ALA A 58 7.99 -6.10 9.42
N HIS A 59 6.88 -6.47 10.05
CA HIS A 59 5.55 -6.43 9.49
C HIS A 59 4.74 -5.37 10.27
N TRP A 60 4.79 -4.13 9.80
CA TRP A 60 4.19 -3.00 10.49
C TRP A 60 3.65 -1.97 9.49
N GLY A 61 2.46 -1.47 9.75
CA GLY A 61 1.78 -0.50 8.93
C GLY A 61 0.39 -0.15 9.50
N PRO A 62 -0.48 0.48 8.72
CA PRO A 62 -1.81 0.91 9.19
C PRO A 62 -2.69 -0.20 9.76
N GLN A 63 -2.48 -1.45 9.36
CA GLN A 63 -3.18 -2.61 9.91
C GLN A 63 -2.93 -2.82 11.41
N CYS A 64 -1.88 -2.20 11.96
CA CYS A 64 -1.57 -2.26 13.38
C CYS A 64 -2.39 -1.26 14.22
N GLN A 65 -3.16 -0.36 13.59
CA GLN A 65 -3.94 0.67 14.28
C GLN A 65 -4.85 0.11 15.40
N PRO A 66 -5.57 -0.98 15.19
CA PRO A 66 -6.46 -1.52 16.22
C PRO A 66 -5.74 -2.26 17.35
N GLU A 67 -4.46 -2.59 17.20
CA GLU A 67 -3.69 -3.42 18.15
C GLU A 67 -4.36 -4.78 18.50
N ALA A 68 -5.15 -5.32 17.57
CA ALA A 68 -6.01 -6.50 17.76
C ALA A 68 -5.60 -7.72 16.91
N GLY A 69 -4.31 -7.83 16.58
CA GLY A 69 -3.72 -8.98 15.88
C GLY A 69 -3.48 -8.77 14.39
N ASP A 70 -2.62 -9.61 13.81
CA ASP A 70 -2.08 -9.44 12.46
C ASP A 70 -3.14 -9.57 11.35
N TRP A 71 -4.12 -10.44 11.55
CA TRP A 71 -5.19 -10.73 10.59
C TRP A 71 -6.46 -9.92 10.82
N TYR A 72 -6.37 -8.88 11.61
CA TYR A 72 -7.52 -8.07 12.00
C TYR A 72 -8.33 -7.57 10.80
N GLY A 73 -7.66 -7.03 9.78
CA GLY A 73 -8.32 -6.47 8.60
C GLY A 73 -9.23 -7.45 7.86
N ARG A 74 -8.95 -8.75 7.93
CA ARG A 74 -9.82 -9.82 7.45
C ARG A 74 -10.80 -10.26 8.53
N GLY A 75 -10.29 -10.57 9.72
CA GLY A 75 -11.06 -11.17 10.79
C GLY A 75 -12.19 -10.28 11.32
N MET A 76 -12.09 -8.95 11.16
CA MET A 76 -13.16 -8.03 11.55
C MET A 76 -14.45 -8.17 10.75
N TYR A 77 -14.40 -8.85 9.59
CA TYR A 77 -15.58 -9.16 8.76
C TYR A 77 -16.09 -10.60 8.94
N GLU A 78 -15.42 -11.41 9.73
CA GLU A 78 -15.82 -12.79 10.02
C GLU A 78 -16.71 -12.84 11.25
N GLU A 79 -18.05 -12.82 11.04
CA GLU A 79 -19.05 -12.83 12.11
C GLU A 79 -18.79 -13.93 13.17
N GLY A 80 -18.87 -13.56 14.44
CA GLY A 80 -18.60 -14.46 15.56
C GLY A 80 -17.13 -14.67 15.89
N GLY A 81 -16.21 -14.25 15.03
CA GLY A 81 -14.76 -14.29 15.27
C GLY A 81 -14.31 -13.31 16.37
N ALA A 82 -13.12 -13.53 16.91
CA ALA A 82 -12.57 -12.68 17.96
C ALA A 82 -12.36 -11.23 17.48
N ALA A 83 -11.79 -11.04 16.29
CA ALA A 83 -11.58 -9.72 15.72
C ALA A 83 -12.89 -9.00 15.41
N TYR A 84 -13.93 -9.73 14.95
CA TYR A 84 -15.25 -9.15 14.72
C TYR A 84 -15.89 -8.66 16.01
N LYS A 85 -15.87 -9.47 17.09
CA LYS A 85 -16.39 -9.08 18.39
C LYS A 85 -15.66 -7.87 18.95
N TRP A 86 -14.34 -7.87 18.86
CA TRP A 86 -13.50 -6.76 19.29
C TRP A 86 -13.83 -5.49 18.49
N HIS A 87 -14.03 -5.62 17.17
CA HIS A 87 -14.39 -4.50 16.32
C HIS A 87 -15.76 -3.90 16.69
N LEU A 88 -16.77 -4.75 16.90
CA LEU A 88 -18.10 -4.30 17.34
C LEU A 88 -18.03 -3.49 18.62
N GLU A 89 -17.20 -3.91 19.56
CA GLU A 89 -17.05 -3.25 20.87
C GLU A 89 -16.36 -1.89 20.77
N HIS A 90 -15.37 -1.74 19.86
CA HIS A 90 -14.50 -0.56 19.81
C HIS A 90 -14.88 0.44 18.72
N TYR A 91 -15.42 -0.04 17.60
CA TYR A 91 -15.68 0.75 16.40
C TYR A 91 -17.13 0.66 15.90
N GLY A 92 -17.91 -0.30 16.40
CA GLY A 92 -19.25 -0.56 15.88
C GLY A 92 -19.28 -1.56 14.73
N HIS A 93 -20.38 -1.57 13.97
CA HIS A 93 -20.55 -2.57 12.91
C HIS A 93 -19.63 -2.30 11.70
N PRO A 94 -18.97 -3.34 11.13
CA PRO A 94 -18.03 -3.15 10.00
C PRO A 94 -18.63 -2.54 8.73
N SER A 95 -19.97 -2.54 8.59
CA SER A 95 -20.63 -1.86 7.47
C SER A 95 -20.71 -0.34 7.64
N GLU A 96 -20.56 0.16 8.86
CA GLU A 96 -20.61 1.59 9.20
C GLU A 96 -19.20 2.16 9.39
N PHE A 97 -18.34 1.40 10.04
CA PHE A 97 -16.94 1.73 10.26
C PHE A 97 -16.08 0.54 9.83
N GLY A 98 -15.57 0.58 8.61
CA GLY A 98 -14.83 -0.52 8.02
C GLY A 98 -13.32 -0.42 8.21
N PHE A 99 -12.59 -1.39 7.69
CA PHE A 99 -11.12 -1.42 7.81
C PHE A 99 -10.45 -0.17 7.21
N LYS A 100 -11.01 0.38 6.14
CA LYS A 100 -10.53 1.64 5.55
C LYS A 100 -10.60 2.80 6.56
N ASP A 101 -11.64 2.85 7.37
CA ASP A 101 -11.82 3.89 8.38
C ASP A 101 -10.83 3.70 9.52
N VAL A 102 -10.64 2.46 9.98
CA VAL A 102 -9.62 2.11 10.98
C VAL A 102 -8.22 2.55 10.54
N ILE A 103 -7.80 2.23 9.32
CA ILE A 103 -6.46 2.59 8.85
C ILE A 103 -6.27 4.10 8.63
N ASN A 104 -7.36 4.86 8.42
CA ASN A 104 -7.31 6.32 8.33
C ASN A 104 -6.99 7.00 9.68
N GLU A 105 -7.22 6.30 10.80
CA GLU A 105 -6.85 6.77 12.14
C GLU A 105 -5.35 6.65 12.41
N TRP A 106 -4.65 5.80 11.65
CA TRP A 106 -3.23 5.56 11.86
C TRP A 106 -2.39 6.78 11.48
N LYS A 107 -1.69 7.37 12.44
CA LYS A 107 -0.88 8.58 12.25
C LYS A 107 0.61 8.33 12.32
N ALA A 108 1.03 7.23 12.94
CA ALA A 108 2.44 6.90 13.16
C ALA A 108 3.26 8.06 13.78
N GLU A 109 2.68 8.84 14.69
CA GLU A 109 3.24 10.09 15.23
C GLU A 109 4.62 9.94 15.87
N LYS A 110 4.90 8.76 16.41
CA LYS A 110 6.18 8.45 17.06
C LYS A 110 7.16 7.76 16.13
N TRP A 111 6.84 7.67 14.82
CA TRP A 111 7.67 7.02 13.83
C TRP A 111 8.98 7.79 13.62
N ASN A 112 10.09 7.13 13.85
CA ASN A 112 11.42 7.66 13.60
C ASN A 112 12.28 6.54 13.00
N PRO A 113 12.39 6.48 11.67
CA PRO A 113 13.10 5.43 10.96
C PRO A 113 14.59 5.44 11.24
N GLU A 114 15.22 6.62 11.39
CA GLU A 114 16.64 6.74 11.70
C GLU A 114 16.97 6.09 13.04
N ARG A 115 16.18 6.39 14.07
CA ARG A 115 16.34 5.81 15.40
C ARG A 115 16.13 4.30 15.39
N LEU A 116 15.14 3.83 14.66
CA LEU A 116 14.82 2.41 14.57
C LEU A 116 15.95 1.64 13.86
N VAL A 117 16.43 2.13 12.72
CA VAL A 117 17.54 1.52 11.99
C VAL A 117 18.84 1.56 12.81
N ALA A 118 19.08 2.65 13.53
CA ALA A 118 20.23 2.73 14.44
C ALA A 118 20.15 1.66 15.53
N LEU A 119 18.96 1.42 16.10
CA LEU A 119 18.74 0.35 17.06
C LEU A 119 19.02 -1.03 16.43
N PHE A 120 18.51 -1.30 15.24
CA PHE A 120 18.76 -2.56 14.53
C PHE A 120 20.24 -2.79 14.27
N LYS A 121 20.96 -1.75 13.85
CA LYS A 121 22.43 -1.82 13.69
C LYS A 121 23.12 -2.11 15.02
N LYS A 122 22.70 -1.48 16.12
CA LYS A 122 23.26 -1.71 17.45
C LYS A 122 23.06 -3.15 17.93
N THR A 123 21.98 -3.80 17.56
CA THR A 123 21.75 -5.22 17.86
C THR A 123 22.56 -6.18 16.99
N GLY A 124 23.29 -5.67 16.00
CA GLY A 124 24.12 -6.46 15.09
C GLY A 124 23.43 -6.86 13.79
N ALA A 125 22.23 -6.37 13.51
CA ALA A 125 21.55 -6.64 12.26
C ALA A 125 22.34 -6.11 11.06
N ARG A 126 22.44 -6.93 10.01
CA ARG A 126 23.18 -6.65 8.79
C ARG A 126 22.27 -6.36 7.61
N TYR A 127 21.00 -6.75 7.69
CA TYR A 127 19.97 -6.46 6.70
C TYR A 127 18.61 -6.30 7.37
N PHE A 128 17.70 -5.68 6.64
CA PHE A 128 16.33 -5.46 7.08
C PHE A 128 15.36 -5.87 5.97
N PHE A 129 14.30 -6.58 6.35
CA PHE A 129 13.19 -6.93 5.49
C PHE A 129 11.98 -6.07 5.85
N ALA A 130 11.59 -5.18 4.94
CA ALA A 130 10.29 -4.52 5.01
C ALA A 130 9.25 -5.36 4.28
N MET A 131 8.09 -5.61 4.91
CA MET A 131 6.94 -6.14 4.19
C MET A 131 6.40 -5.08 3.24
N GLY A 132 6.31 -5.43 1.97
CA GLY A 132 5.59 -4.67 0.96
C GLY A 132 4.24 -5.34 0.71
N ASN A 133 3.17 -4.79 1.24
CA ASN A 133 1.79 -5.27 1.02
C ASN A 133 1.10 -4.40 -0.01
#